data_f1f82d4fa36236d225ba21e64fd6611b
#
_entry.id   f1f82d4fa36236d225ba21e64fd6611b
#
_cell.length_a   1.000
_cell.length_b   1.000
_cell.length_c   1.000
_cell.angle_alpha   90.00
_cell.angle_beta   90.00
_cell.angle_gamma   90.00
#
_symmetry.space_group_name_H-M   'P 1'
#
loop_
_entity.id
_entity.type
_entity.pdbx_description
1 polymer ?
#
loop_
_entity_poly.entity_id
_entity_poly.type
_entity_poly.pdbx_seq_one_letter_code
_entity_poly.pdbx_strand_id
1 'polypeptide(L)'
;TLASMGVAYANPMHDMHSMHKNHSINHDLDTSFINFAPKNLKLLDPKQFPQGEILKALPLLKNESKEKNIFRATLEIKENHIELIKGKKTLFYTYNGLVPAPKIEVFEGDKLEILVKNKLKEATTMHWHGIPVPPDQDGSPHDPILAGEERIYRFEIPQDSAGTYWYHPHPHYTTSKQVFMGLAGAFVIKAKKDALSHLKEKDLMISDLRLDENAQIPNNNLNDWLNGREGEFVLINGQFKPKIKLATNERIRIYNATAARYLNLRIQGAKFILVGTDGGLIEKAIYKEELFLSPASRVEVLIDAPKDGNFKLESAYYDRDKMMVKEEPNTLFLANINLKKENVELPKNLKIFKPSEEPKEFKEIIMSEDHMQMHGMMGKSESELKIALASMFLINGKSYDLKRIDLSSKLGVVEDWIVINKSHMDHPFHIHGTQFELISSKLNGKVQKAEFRALRDTINVRPNEELRLRMKQDFKGLRMYHCHILEHEDLGMMGNLEVKE
;
A
#
# COMPACT_ATOMS: atom_id res chain seq x y z
N THR A 1 -22.44 25.13 -64.19
CA THR A 1 -21.01 25.34 -64.35
C THR A 1 -20.38 25.51 -62.99
N LEU A 2 -19.66 24.48 -62.58
CA LEU A 2 -18.98 24.32 -61.32
C LEU A 2 -17.64 25.08 -61.35
N ALA A 3 -17.36 25.87 -60.32
CA ALA A 3 -16.03 26.34 -60.02
C ALA A 3 -15.52 25.65 -58.75
N SER A 4 -14.46 24.86 -58.92
CA SER A 4 -13.71 24.23 -57.88
C SER A 4 -12.79 25.24 -57.20
N MET A 5 -12.91 25.43 -55.88
CA MET A 5 -11.91 26.13 -55.09
C MET A 5 -11.07 25.09 -54.34
N GLY A 6 -9.84 24.98 -54.77
CA GLY A 6 -8.79 24.21 -54.05
C GLY A 6 -8.31 24.99 -52.84
N VAL A 7 -8.38 24.39 -51.69
CA VAL A 7 -7.75 24.89 -50.48
C VAL A 7 -6.38 24.25 -50.36
N ALA A 8 -5.34 25.07 -50.49
CA ALA A 8 -3.98 24.68 -50.24
C ALA A 8 -3.75 24.55 -48.73
N TYR A 9 -3.33 23.35 -48.29
CA TYR A 9 -2.78 23.14 -46.95
C TYR A 9 -1.36 23.71 -46.89
N ALA A 10 -1.18 24.77 -46.22
CA ALA A 10 0.11 25.28 -45.82
C ALA A 10 0.54 24.53 -44.53
N ASN A 11 1.64 23.79 -44.63
CA ASN A 11 2.36 23.23 -43.48
C ASN A 11 3.08 24.38 -42.74
N PRO A 12 2.85 24.60 -41.45
CA PRO A 12 3.79 25.37 -40.68
C PRO A 12 4.84 24.42 -40.11
N MET A 13 6.02 24.41 -40.70
CA MET A 13 7.23 24.06 -39.95
C MET A 13 7.38 25.15 -38.87
N HIS A 14 6.96 24.85 -37.67
CA HIS A 14 7.32 25.65 -36.53
C HIS A 14 8.60 25.12 -35.91
N ASP A 15 9.54 25.99 -35.81
CA ASP A 15 10.82 25.93 -35.15
C ASP A 15 10.83 25.09 -33.86
N MET A 16 11.53 23.99 -33.88
CA MET A 16 11.93 23.21 -32.71
C MET A 16 13.23 23.75 -32.09
N HIS A 17 13.38 25.07 -32.01
CA HIS A 17 14.54 25.68 -31.37
C HIS A 17 14.14 26.81 -30.44
N SER A 18 13.43 26.52 -29.35
CA SER A 18 13.44 27.38 -28.14
C SER A 18 12.60 26.80 -27.00
N MET A 19 12.94 25.63 -26.49
CA MET A 19 12.49 25.19 -25.16
C MET A 19 13.65 24.51 -24.40
N HIS A 20 14.82 25.06 -24.45
CA HIS A 20 15.78 24.92 -23.36
C HIS A 20 15.39 25.94 -22.28
N LYS A 21 14.30 25.69 -21.59
CA LYS A 21 14.13 26.29 -20.27
C LYS A 21 15.18 25.61 -19.39
N ASN A 22 16.18 26.40 -19.02
CA ASN A 22 17.07 26.11 -17.92
C ASN A 22 16.22 25.65 -16.73
N HIS A 23 16.15 24.36 -16.48
CA HIS A 23 15.81 23.88 -15.15
C HIS A 23 16.95 24.36 -14.25
N SER A 24 16.75 25.51 -13.61
CA SER A 24 17.55 25.88 -12.46
C SER A 24 17.48 24.70 -11.51
N ILE A 25 18.59 24.03 -11.30
CA ILE A 25 18.75 23.03 -10.26
C ILE A 25 18.30 23.73 -8.99
N ASN A 26 17.19 23.31 -8.45
CA ASN A 26 16.62 23.87 -7.24
C ASN A 26 17.57 23.51 -6.12
N HIS A 27 18.39 24.47 -5.67
CA HIS A 27 19.38 24.27 -4.62
C HIS A 27 18.77 23.96 -3.24
N ASP A 28 17.43 23.98 -3.13
CA ASP A 28 16.69 23.73 -1.90
C ASP A 28 16.08 22.32 -1.79
N LEU A 29 16.42 21.39 -2.71
CA LEU A 29 15.89 20.03 -2.67
C LEU A 29 16.56 19.24 -1.54
N ASP A 30 15.78 18.88 -0.52
CA ASP A 30 16.29 18.05 0.57
C ASP A 30 16.52 16.60 0.06
N THR A 31 17.76 16.17 0.07
CA THR A 31 18.17 14.81 -0.30
C THR A 31 18.81 14.06 0.88
N SER A 32 18.80 14.65 2.07
CA SER A 32 19.46 14.11 3.27
C SER A 32 18.88 12.78 3.73
N PHE A 33 17.61 12.53 3.41
CA PHE A 33 16.92 11.28 3.72
C PHE A 33 17.36 10.10 2.85
N ILE A 34 17.93 10.35 1.66
CA ILE A 34 18.40 9.32 0.74
C ILE A 34 19.74 8.79 1.20
N ASN A 35 19.73 7.65 1.86
CA ASN A 35 20.92 6.97 2.34
C ASN A 35 21.12 5.67 1.57
N PHE A 36 22.37 5.30 1.34
CA PHE A 36 22.73 4.07 0.64
C PHE A 36 23.39 3.06 1.57
N ALA A 37 23.06 1.79 1.35
CA ALA A 37 23.80 0.69 1.94
C ALA A 37 25.25 0.66 1.44
N PRO A 38 26.19 0.11 2.21
CA PRO A 38 27.55 -0.10 1.74
C PRO A 38 27.58 -0.92 0.44
N LYS A 39 28.45 -0.56 -0.51
CA LYS A 39 28.58 -1.27 -1.80
C LYS A 39 28.95 -2.76 -1.64
N ASN A 40 29.66 -3.10 -0.57
CA ASN A 40 30.09 -4.46 -0.25
C ASN A 40 29.23 -5.12 0.82
N LEU A 41 27.96 -4.72 0.95
CA LEU A 41 27.03 -5.29 1.90
C LEU A 41 26.90 -6.81 1.68
N LYS A 42 27.12 -7.55 2.76
CA LYS A 42 26.87 -8.98 2.79
C LYS A 42 25.54 -9.24 3.49
N LEU A 43 24.70 -10.01 2.82
CA LEU A 43 23.40 -10.39 3.35
C LEU A 43 23.51 -11.65 4.22
N LEU A 44 22.57 -11.80 5.14
CA LEU A 44 22.44 -12.98 5.97
C LEU A 44 22.18 -14.21 5.10
N ASP A 45 22.86 -15.33 5.40
CA ASP A 45 22.52 -16.62 4.79
C ASP A 45 21.08 -17.02 5.18
N PRO A 46 20.18 -17.22 4.21
CA PRO A 46 18.79 -17.60 4.49
C PRO A 46 18.61 -18.83 5.35
N LYS A 47 19.59 -19.74 5.36
CA LYS A 47 19.57 -20.94 6.20
C LYS A 47 19.66 -20.64 7.70
N GLN A 48 20.15 -19.46 8.07
CA GLN A 48 20.23 -19.04 9.47
C GLN A 48 18.90 -18.52 10.02
N PHE A 49 17.96 -18.18 9.16
CA PHE A 49 16.66 -17.65 9.59
C PHE A 49 15.74 -18.81 10.00
N PRO A 50 15.13 -18.78 11.21
CA PRO A 50 14.18 -19.79 11.63
C PRO A 50 13.00 -19.89 10.66
N GLN A 51 12.60 -21.11 10.30
CA GLN A 51 11.53 -21.36 9.34
C GLN A 51 10.71 -22.60 9.70
N GLY A 52 9.48 -22.65 9.18
CA GLY A 52 8.63 -23.83 9.31
C GLY A 52 7.97 -23.98 10.69
N GLU A 53 7.97 -22.95 11.52
CA GLU A 53 7.25 -22.94 12.79
C GLU A 53 5.72 -22.79 12.55
N ILE A 54 4.92 -23.20 13.53
CA ILE A 54 3.47 -22.99 13.47
C ILE A 54 3.17 -21.50 13.51
N LEU A 55 2.29 -21.04 12.63
CA LEU A 55 1.90 -19.63 12.55
C LEU A 55 1.27 -19.17 13.86
N LYS A 56 1.78 -18.06 14.38
CA LYS A 56 1.21 -17.35 15.52
C LYS A 56 0.17 -16.33 15.04
N ALA A 57 -0.86 -16.13 15.84
CA ALA A 57 -1.78 -15.02 15.62
C ALA A 57 -1.07 -13.68 15.85
N LEU A 58 -1.56 -12.63 15.19
CA LEU A 58 -1.12 -11.27 15.49
C LEU A 58 -1.46 -10.93 16.95
N PRO A 59 -0.56 -10.27 17.70
CA PRO A 59 -0.90 -9.77 19.02
C PRO A 59 -2.06 -8.77 18.91
N LEU A 60 -3.00 -8.82 19.84
CA LEU A 60 -4.16 -7.93 19.86
C LEU A 60 -3.88 -6.71 20.74
N LEU A 61 -4.12 -5.51 20.21
CA LEU A 61 -4.09 -4.30 21.03
C LEU A 61 -5.28 -4.30 21.98
N LYS A 62 -4.98 -4.23 23.28
CA LYS A 62 -6.03 -4.28 24.30
C LYS A 62 -6.79 -2.97 24.36
N ASN A 63 -8.14 -3.05 24.38
CA ASN A 63 -8.97 -1.90 24.73
C ASN A 63 -8.87 -1.60 26.22
N GLU A 64 -8.42 -0.41 26.58
CA GLU A 64 -8.30 0.06 27.95
C GLU A 64 -9.61 0.66 28.48
N SER A 65 -10.59 0.97 27.61
CA SER A 65 -11.89 1.48 27.99
C SER A 65 -12.83 0.35 28.44
N LYS A 66 -13.63 0.64 29.47
CA LYS A 66 -14.77 -0.19 29.87
C LYS A 66 -16.11 0.37 29.36
N GLU A 67 -16.07 1.54 28.74
CA GLU A 67 -17.24 2.19 28.17
C GLU A 67 -17.66 1.53 26.86
N LYS A 68 -18.96 1.40 26.68
CA LYS A 68 -19.52 0.81 25.46
C LYS A 68 -19.19 1.71 24.25
N ASN A 69 -18.81 1.08 23.14
CA ASN A 69 -18.46 1.74 21.86
C ASN A 69 -17.30 2.75 21.96
N ILE A 70 -16.42 2.58 22.95
CA ILE A 70 -15.17 3.35 23.04
C ILE A 70 -14.00 2.38 23.01
N PHE A 71 -13.09 2.63 22.09
CA PHE A 71 -11.80 1.95 22.03
C PHE A 71 -10.71 2.93 22.42
N ARG A 72 -10.07 2.66 23.52
CA ARG A 72 -8.97 3.49 24.05
C ARG A 72 -7.72 2.64 24.19
N ALA A 73 -6.60 3.13 23.66
CA ALA A 73 -5.33 2.42 23.75
C ALA A 73 -4.15 3.37 23.70
N THR A 74 -2.98 2.85 24.04
CA THR A 74 -1.70 3.53 23.90
C THR A 74 -0.81 2.75 22.96
N LEU A 75 -0.21 3.45 22.00
CA LEU A 75 0.84 2.93 21.11
C LEU A 75 2.12 3.72 21.34
N GLU A 76 3.13 3.04 21.83
CA GLU A 76 4.46 3.60 22.00
C GLU A 76 5.33 3.18 20.81
N ILE A 77 5.79 4.16 20.04
CA ILE A 77 6.69 3.96 18.90
C ILE A 77 8.11 4.07 19.41
N LYS A 78 8.85 2.98 19.40
CA LYS A 78 10.21 2.93 19.95
C LYS A 78 11.11 1.92 19.27
N GLU A 79 12.41 2.17 19.35
CA GLU A 79 13.42 1.17 19.04
C GLU A 79 13.34 -0.02 20.01
N ASN A 80 13.49 -1.22 19.49
CA ASN A 80 13.63 -2.43 20.30
C ASN A 80 14.55 -3.43 19.60
N HIS A 81 15.36 -4.14 20.37
CA HIS A 81 16.25 -5.19 19.89
C HIS A 81 15.56 -6.54 20.07
N ILE A 82 15.22 -7.18 18.98
CA ILE A 82 14.49 -8.45 18.95
C ILE A 82 15.41 -9.55 18.43
N GLU A 83 15.46 -10.66 19.13
CA GLU A 83 16.21 -11.85 18.72
C GLU A 83 15.35 -12.70 17.79
N LEU A 84 15.48 -12.47 16.47
CA LEU A 84 14.88 -13.33 15.45
C LEU A 84 15.74 -14.55 15.16
N ILE A 85 17.05 -14.39 15.29
CA ILE A 85 18.07 -15.42 15.04
C ILE A 85 18.81 -15.63 16.34
N LYS A 86 18.93 -16.90 16.76
CA LYS A 86 19.59 -17.26 18.01
C LYS A 86 20.96 -16.58 18.14
N GLY A 87 21.13 -15.83 19.21
CA GLY A 87 22.37 -15.13 19.53
C GLY A 87 22.59 -13.82 18.77
N LYS A 88 21.65 -13.38 17.93
CA LYS A 88 21.73 -12.11 17.19
C LYS A 88 20.48 -11.27 17.45
N LYS A 89 20.66 -10.05 17.90
CA LYS A 89 19.58 -9.09 18.15
C LYS A 89 19.48 -8.12 16.99
N THR A 90 18.30 -8.02 16.39
CA THR A 90 17.99 -7.08 15.31
C THR A 90 17.31 -5.84 15.88
N LEU A 91 17.81 -4.65 15.51
CA LEU A 91 17.15 -3.40 15.84
C LEU A 91 15.93 -3.20 14.94
N PHE A 92 14.75 -3.08 15.57
CA PHE A 92 13.49 -2.72 14.94
C PHE A 92 12.97 -1.38 15.46
N TYR A 93 12.17 -0.71 14.64
CA TYR A 93 11.19 0.25 15.12
C TYR A 93 9.90 -0.52 15.42
N THR A 94 9.30 -0.28 16.56
CA THR A 94 8.21 -1.13 17.05
C THR A 94 7.05 -0.31 17.56
N TYR A 95 5.85 -0.87 17.47
CA TYR A 95 4.70 -0.45 18.26
C TYR A 95 4.63 -1.32 19.52
N ASN A 96 4.73 -0.70 20.70
CA ASN A 96 4.72 -1.38 22.00
C ASN A 96 5.80 -2.46 22.17
N GLY A 97 6.93 -2.29 21.49
CA GLY A 97 8.05 -3.23 21.54
C GLY A 97 7.85 -4.51 20.74
N LEU A 98 6.80 -4.63 19.92
CA LEU A 98 6.39 -5.84 19.22
C LEU A 98 6.65 -5.78 17.71
N VAL A 99 7.08 -6.88 17.16
CA VAL A 99 7.10 -7.20 15.73
C VAL A 99 6.63 -8.66 15.57
N PRO A 100 5.50 -8.90 14.87
CA PRO A 100 4.61 -7.92 14.24
C PRO A 100 3.92 -7.00 15.22
N ALA A 101 3.49 -5.84 14.72
CA ALA A 101 2.75 -4.85 15.49
C ALA A 101 1.40 -5.38 16.01
N PRO A 102 0.88 -4.83 17.12
CA PRO A 102 -0.44 -5.23 17.63
C PRO A 102 -1.54 -4.92 16.63
N LYS A 103 -2.45 -5.87 16.43
CA LYS A 103 -3.67 -5.69 15.65
C LYS A 103 -4.67 -4.83 16.42
N ILE A 104 -5.23 -3.84 15.76
CA ILE A 104 -6.39 -3.09 16.24
C ILE A 104 -7.66 -3.74 15.69
N GLU A 105 -8.63 -4.02 16.54
CA GLU A 105 -9.91 -4.59 16.14
C GLU A 105 -11.04 -3.80 16.80
N VAL A 106 -11.90 -3.22 16.00
CA VAL A 106 -13.01 -2.35 16.42
C VAL A 106 -14.26 -2.63 15.61
N PHE A 107 -15.39 -2.05 16.04
CA PHE A 107 -16.66 -2.16 15.34
C PHE A 107 -17.05 -0.84 14.67
N GLU A 108 -17.87 -0.91 13.64
CA GLU A 108 -18.53 0.27 13.08
C GLU A 108 -19.25 1.06 14.17
N GLY A 109 -19.07 2.38 14.16
CA GLY A 109 -19.65 3.29 15.14
C GLY A 109 -18.87 3.40 16.45
N ASP A 110 -17.78 2.67 16.64
CA ASP A 110 -16.90 2.86 17.79
C ASP A 110 -16.18 4.21 17.70
N LYS A 111 -15.96 4.83 18.86
CA LYS A 111 -15.12 6.01 19.02
C LYS A 111 -13.74 5.59 19.46
N LEU A 112 -12.74 5.98 18.70
CA LEU A 112 -11.34 5.69 19.00
C LEU A 112 -10.68 6.86 19.70
N GLU A 113 -9.91 6.54 20.75
CA GLU A 113 -8.94 7.43 21.39
C GLU A 113 -7.62 6.68 21.51
N ILE A 114 -6.67 6.99 20.65
CA ILE A 114 -5.37 6.33 20.66
C ILE A 114 -4.28 7.35 20.97
N LEU A 115 -3.65 7.18 22.13
CA LEU A 115 -2.48 7.94 22.52
C LEU A 115 -1.25 7.33 21.84
N VAL A 116 -0.61 8.09 20.97
CA VAL A 116 0.64 7.71 20.30
C VAL A 116 1.79 8.48 20.93
N LYS A 117 2.79 7.75 21.42
CA LYS A 117 4.01 8.30 22.01
C LYS A 117 5.18 8.03 21.09
N ASN A 118 5.81 9.09 20.58
CA ASN A 118 7.00 8.97 19.75
C ASN A 118 8.27 8.92 20.62
N LYS A 119 8.84 7.75 20.78
CA LYS A 119 10.13 7.53 21.48
C LYS A 119 11.30 7.36 20.50
N LEU A 120 11.08 7.55 19.20
CA LEU A 120 12.14 7.59 18.21
C LEU A 120 12.93 8.90 18.32
N LYS A 121 14.09 8.93 17.70
CA LYS A 121 14.94 10.13 17.56
C LYS A 121 14.57 10.98 16.34
N GLU A 122 13.53 10.63 15.64
CA GLU A 122 13.02 11.30 14.45
C GLU A 122 11.52 11.47 14.51
N ALA A 123 10.99 12.37 13.67
CA ALA A 123 9.55 12.58 13.56
C ALA A 123 8.84 11.35 12.98
N THR A 124 7.60 11.16 13.37
CA THR A 124 6.73 10.10 12.85
C THR A 124 5.29 10.58 12.76
N THR A 125 4.39 9.76 12.24
CA THR A 125 2.94 9.96 12.29
C THR A 125 2.26 8.62 12.50
N MET A 126 0.94 8.64 12.66
CA MET A 126 0.11 7.43 12.63
C MET A 126 -0.95 7.59 11.55
N HIS A 127 -0.74 6.94 10.42
CA HIS A 127 -1.69 6.92 9.31
C HIS A 127 -2.59 5.67 9.40
N TRP A 128 -3.90 5.91 9.36
CA TRP A 128 -4.95 4.88 9.39
C TRP A 128 -5.34 4.55 7.96
N HIS A 129 -4.54 3.70 7.33
CA HIS A 129 -4.61 3.44 5.89
C HIS A 129 -5.96 2.89 5.45
N GLY A 130 -6.66 3.64 4.61
CA GLY A 130 -7.93 3.28 4.00
C GLY A 130 -9.17 3.65 4.82
N ILE A 131 -9.02 4.05 6.07
CA ILE A 131 -10.15 4.41 6.93
C ILE A 131 -10.55 5.87 6.65
N PRO A 132 -11.83 6.13 6.31
CA PRO A 132 -12.32 7.50 6.17
C PRO A 132 -12.32 8.22 7.54
N VAL A 133 -11.38 9.12 7.74
CA VAL A 133 -11.22 9.91 8.97
C VAL A 133 -11.08 11.39 8.63
N PRO A 134 -11.36 12.31 9.57
CA PRO A 134 -11.04 13.72 9.39
C PRO A 134 -9.55 13.94 9.07
N PRO A 135 -9.19 14.90 8.20
CA PRO A 135 -7.79 15.10 7.79
C PRO A 135 -6.81 15.35 8.93
N ASP A 136 -7.25 16.03 9.98
CA ASP A 136 -6.44 16.31 11.18
C ASP A 136 -6.19 15.05 12.05
N GLN A 137 -6.86 13.94 11.74
CA GLN A 137 -6.69 12.64 12.39
C GLN A 137 -6.02 11.59 11.49
N ASP A 138 -5.68 11.96 10.27
CA ASP A 138 -5.19 11.05 9.23
C ASP A 138 -3.70 10.66 9.37
N GLY A 139 -2.95 11.43 10.14
CA GLY A 139 -1.52 11.18 10.34
C GLY A 139 -0.67 11.51 9.12
N SER A 140 -1.00 12.59 8.42
CA SER A 140 -0.25 13.08 7.27
C SER A 140 1.08 13.73 7.66
N PRO A 141 2.02 13.91 6.72
CA PRO A 141 3.30 14.59 6.98
C PRO A 141 3.16 16.08 7.32
N HIS A 142 1.96 16.69 7.14
CA HIS A 142 1.67 18.07 7.53
C HIS A 142 1.56 18.24 9.05
N ASP A 143 1.38 17.14 9.78
CA ASP A 143 1.10 17.15 11.21
C ASP A 143 1.88 16.04 11.93
N PRO A 144 3.22 16.13 11.94
CA PRO A 144 4.09 15.13 12.50
C PRO A 144 4.07 15.14 14.04
N ILE A 145 4.38 13.99 14.62
CA ILE A 145 4.72 13.84 16.04
C ILE A 145 6.25 13.88 16.12
N LEU A 146 6.80 14.96 16.68
CA LEU A 146 8.24 15.13 16.78
C LEU A 146 8.85 14.13 17.79
N ALA A 147 10.18 13.97 17.72
CA ALA A 147 10.92 13.11 18.65
C ALA A 147 10.62 13.48 20.10
N GLY A 148 10.17 12.52 20.91
CA GLY A 148 9.82 12.72 22.32
C GLY A 148 8.41 13.27 22.57
N GLU A 149 7.68 13.67 21.53
CA GLU A 149 6.31 14.17 21.66
C GLU A 149 5.28 13.03 21.68
N GLU A 150 4.07 13.38 22.04
CA GLU A 150 2.92 12.49 22.00
C GLU A 150 1.70 13.19 21.40
N ARG A 151 0.77 12.39 20.87
CA ARG A 151 -0.47 12.88 20.28
C ARG A 151 -1.61 11.90 20.52
N ILE A 152 -2.80 12.42 20.78
CA ILE A 152 -4.02 11.63 20.83
C ILE A 152 -4.77 11.77 19.51
N TYR A 153 -4.98 10.64 18.84
CA TYR A 153 -5.88 10.55 17.68
C TYR A 153 -7.29 10.21 18.18
N ARG A 154 -8.28 10.98 17.76
CA ARG A 154 -9.69 10.79 18.11
C ARG A 154 -10.54 10.86 16.86
N PHE A 155 -11.26 9.79 16.58
CA PHE A 155 -12.22 9.74 15.48
C PHE A 155 -13.26 8.66 15.72
N GLU A 156 -14.40 8.81 15.05
CA GLU A 156 -15.45 7.79 15.03
C GLU A 156 -15.28 6.89 13.82
N ILE A 157 -15.45 5.59 14.01
CA ILE A 157 -15.43 4.61 12.93
C ILE A 157 -16.73 4.76 12.13
N PRO A 158 -16.68 5.09 10.82
CA PRO A 158 -17.87 5.28 10.02
C PRO A 158 -18.74 4.03 9.95
N GLN A 159 -20.05 4.21 9.79
CA GLN A 159 -20.96 3.12 9.42
C GLN A 159 -20.64 2.65 8.00
N ASP A 160 -20.92 1.39 7.70
CA ASP A 160 -20.64 0.73 6.41
C ASP A 160 -19.15 0.70 6.03
N SER A 161 -18.26 0.84 7.01
CA SER A 161 -16.80 0.82 6.80
C SER A 161 -16.13 -0.49 7.22
N ALA A 162 -16.90 -1.52 7.60
CA ALA A 162 -16.32 -2.82 7.93
C ALA A 162 -15.41 -3.33 6.81
N GLY A 163 -14.18 -3.69 7.16
CA GLY A 163 -13.17 -4.09 6.19
C GLY A 163 -11.82 -4.39 6.82
N THR A 164 -10.85 -4.62 5.97
CA THR A 164 -9.50 -5.00 6.32
C THR A 164 -8.55 -3.85 6.01
N TYR A 165 -8.07 -3.20 7.04
CA TYR A 165 -7.21 -2.02 6.98
C TYR A 165 -5.88 -2.31 7.64
N TRP A 166 -4.99 -1.33 7.63
CA TRP A 166 -3.73 -1.39 8.35
C TRP A 166 -3.30 0.00 8.79
N TYR A 167 -2.28 0.11 9.61
CA TYR A 167 -1.73 1.37 10.06
C TYR A 167 -0.22 1.37 9.96
N HIS A 168 0.33 2.51 9.59
CA HIS A 168 1.76 2.71 9.42
C HIS A 168 2.10 4.19 9.53
N PRO A 169 3.36 4.58 9.74
CA PRO A 169 3.74 5.99 9.73
C PRO A 169 3.68 6.59 8.33
N HIS A 170 3.53 7.89 8.29
CA HIS A 170 3.55 8.68 7.05
C HIS A 170 4.28 10.01 7.24
N PRO A 171 5.51 10.04 7.81
CA PRO A 171 6.28 11.27 7.94
C PRO A 171 6.82 11.70 6.57
N HIS A 172 7.17 12.96 6.43
CA HIS A 172 7.81 13.44 5.21
C HIS A 172 9.20 12.80 5.05
N TYR A 173 9.48 12.23 3.87
CA TYR A 173 10.75 11.62 3.45
C TYR A 173 11.17 10.29 4.09
N THR A 174 10.53 9.81 5.12
CA THR A 174 11.01 8.64 5.86
C THR A 174 9.97 7.54 6.07
N THR A 175 8.90 7.56 5.29
CA THR A 175 7.87 6.51 5.35
C THR A 175 8.45 5.14 5.05
N SER A 176 9.20 4.99 3.97
CA SER A 176 9.79 3.71 3.56
C SER A 176 10.71 3.14 4.64
N LYS A 177 11.60 3.98 5.20
CA LYS A 177 12.49 3.60 6.29
C LYS A 177 11.71 3.08 7.51
N GLN A 178 10.75 3.86 7.99
CA GLN A 178 10.01 3.52 9.21
C GLN A 178 9.17 2.25 9.03
N VAL A 179 8.60 2.02 7.87
CA VAL A 179 7.85 0.80 7.58
C VAL A 179 8.76 -0.42 7.49
N PHE A 180 9.85 -0.38 6.71
CA PHE A 180 10.73 -1.55 6.63
C PHE A 180 11.51 -1.80 7.93
N MET A 181 11.66 -0.80 8.80
CA MET A 181 12.20 -0.99 10.15
C MET A 181 11.22 -1.69 11.11
N GLY A 182 9.94 -1.88 10.73
CA GLY A 182 8.98 -2.68 11.48
C GLY A 182 7.64 -2.01 11.82
N LEU A 183 7.42 -0.77 11.41
CA LEU A 183 6.20 -0.03 11.75
C LEU A 183 5.08 -0.29 10.74
N ALA A 184 4.40 -1.41 10.91
CA ALA A 184 3.18 -1.75 10.19
C ALA A 184 2.32 -2.67 11.05
N GLY A 185 1.04 -2.36 11.16
CA GLY A 185 0.10 -3.14 11.97
C GLY A 185 -1.26 -3.31 11.29
N ALA A 186 -1.92 -4.43 11.55
CA ALA A 186 -3.25 -4.72 11.04
C ALA A 186 -4.31 -3.91 11.78
N PHE A 187 -5.34 -3.47 11.05
CA PHE A 187 -6.49 -2.77 11.59
C PHE A 187 -7.77 -3.35 10.98
N VAL A 188 -8.63 -3.93 11.78
CA VAL A 188 -9.89 -4.53 11.32
C VAL A 188 -11.06 -3.75 11.87
N ILE A 189 -11.94 -3.33 10.98
CA ILE A 189 -13.27 -2.82 11.35
C ILE A 189 -14.28 -3.92 11.09
N LYS A 190 -15.01 -4.32 12.12
CA LYS A 190 -16.06 -5.33 12.05
C LYS A 190 -17.44 -4.70 11.96
N ALA A 191 -18.30 -5.25 11.14
CA ALA A 191 -19.73 -5.03 11.26
C ALA A 191 -20.25 -5.80 12.48
N LYS A 192 -21.28 -5.28 13.13
CA LYS A 192 -21.97 -6.02 14.21
C LYS A 192 -22.54 -7.33 13.69
N LYS A 193 -23.00 -7.33 12.45
CA LYS A 193 -23.48 -8.51 11.73
C LYS A 193 -23.29 -8.30 10.23
N ASP A 194 -22.58 -9.19 9.58
CA ASP A 194 -22.48 -9.30 8.14
C ASP A 194 -22.72 -10.75 7.68
N ALA A 195 -22.68 -10.99 6.38
CA ALA A 195 -22.93 -12.30 5.78
C ALA A 195 -21.97 -13.40 6.26
N LEU A 196 -20.79 -13.05 6.76
CA LEU A 196 -19.73 -13.97 7.15
C LEU A 196 -19.29 -13.83 8.62
N SER A 197 -20.00 -13.03 9.42
CA SER A 197 -19.62 -12.79 10.83
C SER A 197 -19.69 -14.02 11.73
N HIS A 198 -20.36 -15.09 11.27
CA HIS A 198 -20.40 -16.39 11.96
C HIS A 198 -19.14 -17.24 11.75
N LEU A 199 -18.30 -16.91 10.79
CA LEU A 199 -17.06 -17.64 10.50
C LEU A 199 -15.92 -17.21 11.43
N LYS A 200 -15.07 -18.17 11.78
CA LYS A 200 -13.80 -17.85 12.43
C LYS A 200 -12.91 -17.05 11.48
N GLU A 201 -12.14 -16.12 12.02
CA GLU A 201 -11.25 -15.28 11.25
C GLU A 201 -9.78 -15.61 11.50
N LYS A 202 -8.96 -15.41 10.48
CA LYS A 202 -7.51 -15.51 10.57
C LYS A 202 -6.85 -14.39 9.77
N ASP A 203 -5.83 -13.79 10.34
CA ASP A 203 -5.05 -12.74 9.69
C ASP A 203 -3.74 -13.32 9.16
N LEU A 204 -3.42 -13.02 7.91
CA LEU A 204 -2.14 -13.30 7.27
C LEU A 204 -1.53 -11.97 6.81
N MET A 205 -0.75 -11.35 7.67
CA MET A 205 -0.05 -10.11 7.36
C MET A 205 1.30 -10.42 6.73
N ILE A 206 1.42 -10.13 5.45
CA ILE A 206 2.63 -10.38 4.67
C ILE A 206 3.49 -9.13 4.68
N SER A 207 4.72 -9.28 5.14
CA SER A 207 5.77 -8.27 5.12
C SER A 207 7.05 -8.89 4.57
N ASP A 208 8.05 -8.08 4.31
CA ASP A 208 9.36 -8.61 3.98
C ASP A 208 10.47 -7.93 4.78
N LEU A 209 11.60 -8.61 4.87
CA LEU A 209 12.73 -8.22 5.71
C LEU A 209 14.03 -8.48 4.96
N ARG A 210 14.95 -7.55 5.04
CA ARG A 210 16.34 -7.72 4.61
C ARG A 210 17.24 -7.61 5.82
N LEU A 211 18.16 -8.53 5.94
CA LEU A 211 19.17 -8.54 7.02
C LEU A 211 20.57 -8.66 6.42
N ASP A 212 21.49 -7.90 6.99
CA ASP A 212 22.92 -8.09 6.74
C ASP A 212 23.47 -9.31 7.51
N GLU A 213 24.76 -9.61 7.31
CA GLU A 213 25.43 -10.74 7.96
C GLU A 213 25.41 -10.68 9.50
N ASN A 214 25.19 -9.49 10.08
CA ASN A 214 25.07 -9.26 11.51
C ASN A 214 23.60 -9.25 12.00
N ALA A 215 22.68 -9.62 11.13
CA ALA A 215 21.24 -9.58 11.37
C ALA A 215 20.70 -8.15 11.65
N GLN A 216 21.28 -7.12 11.03
CA GLN A 216 20.77 -5.76 11.09
C GLN A 216 20.03 -5.43 9.79
N ILE A 217 19.06 -4.52 9.88
CA ILE A 217 18.31 -4.02 8.72
C ILE A 217 19.17 -2.93 8.06
N PRO A 218 19.68 -3.15 6.83
CA PRO A 218 20.54 -2.18 6.17
C PRO A 218 19.71 -1.04 5.54
N ASN A 219 20.37 0.05 5.19
CA ASN A 219 19.79 1.08 4.33
C ASN A 219 19.47 0.52 2.93
N ASN A 220 18.70 1.26 2.16
CA ASN A 220 18.42 0.96 0.76
C ASN A 220 19.69 1.04 -0.10
N ASN A 221 19.76 0.23 -1.14
CA ASN A 221 20.70 0.43 -2.25
C ASN A 221 20.03 1.23 -3.38
N LEU A 222 20.77 1.50 -4.46
CA LEU A 222 20.23 2.24 -5.60
C LEU A 222 19.00 1.55 -6.23
N ASN A 223 19.04 0.22 -6.38
CA ASN A 223 17.92 -0.52 -6.95
C ASN A 223 16.67 -0.44 -6.07
N ASP A 224 16.81 -0.39 -4.75
CA ASP A 224 15.70 -0.21 -3.84
C ASP A 224 15.05 1.17 -4.01
N TRP A 225 15.86 2.22 -4.14
CA TRP A 225 15.33 3.57 -4.40
C TRP A 225 14.63 3.67 -5.75
N LEU A 226 15.16 3.03 -6.79
CA LEU A 226 14.58 3.05 -8.14
C LEU A 226 13.28 2.22 -8.23
N ASN A 227 13.23 1.07 -7.57
CA ASN A 227 12.17 0.09 -7.79
C ASN A 227 11.31 -0.21 -6.56
N GLY A 228 11.66 0.38 -5.42
CA GLY A 228 11.12 -0.03 -4.15
C GLY A 228 11.84 -1.27 -3.58
N ARG A 229 11.94 -1.32 -2.27
CA ARG A 229 12.65 -2.37 -1.56
C ARG A 229 11.84 -3.65 -1.48
N GLU A 230 12.45 -4.75 -1.90
CA GLU A 230 11.96 -6.11 -1.67
C GLU A 230 12.98 -6.85 -0.80
N GLY A 231 12.57 -7.26 0.39
CA GLY A 231 13.42 -8.00 1.32
C GLY A 231 13.55 -9.47 0.93
N GLU A 232 14.66 -10.10 1.30
CA GLU A 232 14.96 -11.50 0.97
C GLU A 232 14.10 -12.49 1.78
N PHE A 233 13.61 -12.06 2.94
CA PHE A 233 12.72 -12.86 3.79
C PHE A 233 11.30 -12.34 3.68
N VAL A 234 10.42 -13.09 3.01
CA VAL A 234 8.99 -12.80 2.99
C VAL A 234 8.34 -13.49 4.19
N LEU A 235 7.75 -12.70 5.06
CA LEU A 235 7.23 -13.13 6.35
C LEU A 235 5.70 -13.12 6.35
N ILE A 236 5.09 -14.04 7.08
CA ILE A 236 3.67 -14.03 7.41
C ILE A 236 3.55 -13.94 8.93
N ASN A 237 2.90 -12.89 9.42
CA ASN A 237 2.80 -12.57 10.84
C ASN A 237 4.19 -12.58 11.54
N GLY A 238 5.21 -12.07 10.85
CA GLY A 238 6.58 -12.03 11.34
C GLY A 238 7.36 -13.34 11.27
N GLN A 239 6.80 -14.40 10.69
CA GLN A 239 7.42 -15.71 10.60
C GLN A 239 7.80 -16.08 9.16
N PHE A 240 8.94 -16.73 9.00
CA PHE A 240 9.46 -17.16 7.70
C PHE A 240 9.00 -18.58 7.37
N LYS A 241 8.32 -18.74 6.23
CA LYS A 241 7.81 -20.00 5.72
C LYS A 241 7.06 -20.82 6.79
N PRO A 242 6.08 -20.24 7.48
CA PRO A 242 5.39 -20.91 8.57
C PRO A 242 4.54 -22.09 8.08
N LYS A 243 4.11 -22.91 9.04
CA LYS A 243 3.03 -23.88 8.87
C LYS A 243 1.74 -23.26 9.35
N ILE A 244 0.76 -23.17 8.47
CA ILE A 244 -0.53 -22.52 8.74
C ILE A 244 -1.61 -23.60 8.85
N LYS A 245 -2.29 -23.66 9.99
CA LYS A 245 -3.49 -24.50 10.15
C LYS A 245 -4.71 -23.69 9.74
N LEU A 246 -5.48 -24.16 8.78
CA LEU A 246 -6.68 -23.53 8.26
C LEU A 246 -7.79 -24.55 8.07
N ALA A 247 -9.04 -24.04 8.06
CA ALA A 247 -10.20 -24.78 7.59
C ALA A 247 -10.87 -24.02 6.44
N THR A 248 -11.58 -24.75 5.57
CA THR A 248 -12.28 -24.14 4.42
C THR A 248 -13.44 -23.22 4.81
N ASN A 249 -13.90 -23.27 6.05
CA ASN A 249 -14.93 -22.39 6.62
C ASN A 249 -14.35 -21.24 7.48
N GLU A 250 -13.10 -20.90 7.29
CA GLU A 250 -12.47 -19.73 7.93
C GLU A 250 -12.41 -18.54 6.96
N ARG A 251 -12.73 -17.35 7.47
CA ARG A 251 -12.55 -16.06 6.79
C ARG A 251 -11.12 -15.59 7.00
N ILE A 252 -10.36 -15.47 5.92
CA ILE A 252 -8.95 -15.15 5.96
C ILE A 252 -8.76 -13.73 5.45
N ARG A 253 -8.11 -12.88 6.25
CA ARG A 253 -7.72 -11.52 5.87
C ARG A 253 -6.26 -11.54 5.49
N ILE A 254 -5.95 -11.17 4.24
CA ILE A 254 -4.58 -11.14 3.71
C ILE A 254 -4.19 -9.70 3.46
N TYR A 255 -3.06 -9.30 4.03
CA TYR A 255 -2.50 -7.94 3.93
C TYR A 255 -1.18 -8.00 3.17
N ASN A 256 -1.02 -7.18 2.16
CA ASN A 256 0.31 -6.92 1.61
C ASN A 256 0.88 -5.66 2.27
N ALA A 257 1.58 -5.83 3.37
CA ALA A 257 2.20 -4.74 4.14
C ALA A 257 3.70 -4.57 3.79
N THR A 258 4.11 -4.95 2.59
CA THR A 258 5.47 -4.74 2.09
C THR A 258 5.65 -3.32 1.56
N ALA A 259 6.88 -2.84 1.52
CA ALA A 259 7.18 -1.52 0.95
C ALA A 259 6.92 -1.45 -0.57
N ALA A 260 7.20 -2.55 -1.30
CA ALA A 260 7.18 -2.53 -2.76
C ALA A 260 6.90 -3.88 -3.42
N ARG A 261 6.84 -4.98 -2.67
CA ARG A 261 6.69 -6.32 -3.26
C ARG A 261 5.26 -6.53 -3.77
N TYR A 262 5.17 -6.94 -5.02
CA TYR A 262 3.93 -7.46 -5.62
C TYR A 262 3.77 -8.93 -5.30
N LEU A 263 2.57 -9.33 -4.94
CA LEU A 263 2.23 -10.71 -4.64
C LEU A 263 1.20 -11.22 -5.65
N ASN A 264 1.47 -12.36 -6.26
CA ASN A 264 0.50 -13.08 -7.06
C ASN A 264 0.28 -14.45 -6.41
N LEU A 265 -0.59 -14.45 -5.39
CA LEU A 265 -0.79 -15.60 -4.51
C LEU A 265 -1.54 -16.71 -5.22
N ARG A 266 -1.08 -17.94 -5.01
CA ARG A 266 -1.76 -19.16 -5.44
C ARG A 266 -1.56 -20.28 -4.43
N ILE A 267 -2.50 -21.21 -4.41
CA ILE A 267 -2.40 -22.43 -3.64
C ILE A 267 -2.48 -23.59 -4.62
N GLN A 268 -1.39 -24.34 -4.75
CA GLN A 268 -1.35 -25.47 -5.66
C GLN A 268 -2.34 -26.56 -5.24
N GLY A 269 -3.33 -26.87 -6.08
CA GLY A 269 -4.38 -27.87 -5.80
C GLY A 269 -5.59 -27.37 -5.04
N ALA A 270 -5.70 -26.06 -4.80
CA ALA A 270 -6.85 -25.40 -4.20
C ALA A 270 -7.11 -24.05 -4.88
N LYS A 271 -8.23 -23.40 -4.57
CA LYS A 271 -8.61 -22.08 -5.07
C LYS A 271 -8.93 -21.14 -3.93
N PHE A 272 -8.89 -19.85 -4.23
CA PHE A 272 -9.42 -18.83 -3.35
C PHE A 272 -10.88 -18.55 -3.68
N ILE A 273 -11.66 -18.28 -2.66
CA ILE A 273 -12.99 -17.67 -2.80
C ILE A 273 -12.85 -16.24 -2.31
N LEU A 274 -12.78 -15.29 -3.23
CA LEU A 274 -12.72 -13.88 -2.92
C LEU A 274 -14.07 -13.41 -2.40
N VAL A 275 -14.09 -12.84 -1.20
CA VAL A 275 -15.30 -12.33 -0.54
C VAL A 275 -15.22 -10.86 -0.16
N GLY A 276 -14.01 -10.29 -0.13
CA GLY A 276 -13.82 -8.87 0.18
C GLY A 276 -12.52 -8.32 -0.38
N THR A 277 -12.47 -7.00 -0.47
CA THR A 277 -11.30 -6.20 -0.86
C THR A 277 -10.92 -5.26 0.29
N ASP A 278 -10.11 -4.23 0.02
CA ASP A 278 -9.66 -3.27 1.04
C ASP A 278 -10.82 -2.77 1.93
N GLY A 279 -11.89 -2.32 1.30
CA GLY A 279 -13.05 -1.70 1.96
C GLY A 279 -14.15 -2.68 2.37
N GLY A 280 -13.86 -3.97 2.48
CA GLY A 280 -14.79 -4.97 2.99
C GLY A 280 -15.43 -5.86 1.93
N LEU A 281 -16.57 -6.46 2.27
CA LEU A 281 -17.23 -7.46 1.45
C LEU A 281 -17.60 -6.93 0.07
N ILE A 282 -17.42 -7.77 -0.94
CA ILE A 282 -17.95 -7.59 -2.30
C ILE A 282 -19.38 -8.13 -2.41
N GLU A 283 -20.03 -7.89 -3.55
CA GLU A 283 -21.43 -8.28 -3.73
C GLU A 283 -21.64 -9.79 -3.67
N LYS A 284 -20.80 -10.55 -4.36
CA LYS A 284 -20.87 -12.02 -4.46
C LYS A 284 -19.49 -12.64 -4.35
N ALA A 285 -19.43 -13.85 -3.82
CA ALA A 285 -18.21 -14.63 -3.78
C ALA A 285 -17.71 -14.96 -5.20
N ILE A 286 -16.41 -14.86 -5.42
CA ILE A 286 -15.76 -15.10 -6.71
C ILE A 286 -14.62 -16.09 -6.52
N TYR A 287 -14.64 -17.17 -7.30
CA TYR A 287 -13.57 -18.18 -7.29
C TYR A 287 -12.39 -17.70 -8.12
N LYS A 288 -11.21 -17.73 -7.54
CA LYS A 288 -9.96 -17.29 -8.15
C LYS A 288 -8.85 -18.34 -8.00
N GLU A 289 -8.13 -18.60 -9.07
CA GLU A 289 -6.91 -19.42 -9.03
C GLU A 289 -5.73 -18.65 -8.41
N GLU A 290 -5.70 -17.35 -8.65
CA GLU A 290 -4.64 -16.44 -8.21
C GLU A 290 -5.24 -15.17 -7.62
N LEU A 291 -4.52 -14.58 -6.65
CA LEU A 291 -4.84 -13.28 -6.06
C LEU A 291 -3.67 -12.34 -6.27
N PHE A 292 -3.88 -11.32 -7.06
CA PHE A 292 -2.90 -10.27 -7.27
C PHE A 292 -3.06 -9.17 -6.22
N LEU A 293 -2.00 -8.94 -5.43
CA LEU A 293 -1.96 -7.89 -4.42
C LEU A 293 -0.74 -7.00 -4.67
N SER A 294 -0.98 -5.78 -5.09
CA SER A 294 0.05 -4.73 -5.06
C SER A 294 0.38 -4.34 -3.61
N PRO A 295 1.51 -3.66 -3.36
CA PRO A 295 1.78 -3.10 -2.03
C PRO A 295 0.58 -2.32 -1.49
N ALA A 296 0.30 -2.48 -0.21
CA ALA A 296 -0.82 -1.90 0.54
C ALA A 296 -2.22 -2.48 0.25
N SER A 297 -2.38 -3.36 -0.73
CA SER A 297 -3.66 -4.01 -1.00
C SER A 297 -4.00 -5.08 0.03
N ARG A 298 -5.29 -5.28 0.29
CA ARG A 298 -5.81 -6.31 1.18
C ARG A 298 -6.96 -7.02 0.51
N VAL A 299 -7.16 -8.28 0.88
CA VAL A 299 -8.31 -9.10 0.45
C VAL A 299 -8.84 -9.94 1.61
N GLU A 300 -10.09 -10.29 1.51
CA GLU A 300 -10.73 -11.28 2.36
C GLU A 300 -11.13 -12.48 1.51
N VAL A 301 -10.72 -13.66 1.95
CA VAL A 301 -10.94 -14.90 1.20
C VAL A 301 -11.32 -16.06 2.09
N LEU A 302 -11.94 -17.08 1.48
CA LEU A 302 -11.94 -18.46 1.97
C LEU A 302 -11.12 -19.31 1.01
N ILE A 303 -10.81 -20.55 1.42
CA ILE A 303 -10.13 -21.51 0.56
C ILE A 303 -11.12 -22.59 0.15
N ASP A 304 -11.19 -22.89 -1.14
CA ASP A 304 -11.89 -24.04 -1.68
C ASP A 304 -10.87 -25.14 -2.03
N ALA A 305 -11.05 -26.29 -1.41
CA ALA A 305 -10.21 -27.46 -1.64
C ALA A 305 -11.04 -28.74 -1.75
N PRO A 306 -10.60 -29.72 -2.55
CA PRO A 306 -11.36 -30.95 -2.76
C PRO A 306 -11.44 -31.83 -1.53
N LYS A 307 -10.40 -31.78 -0.65
CA LYS A 307 -10.26 -32.63 0.54
C LYS A 307 -9.29 -32.01 1.55
N ASP A 308 -9.20 -32.61 2.74
CA ASP A 308 -8.12 -32.33 3.68
C ASP A 308 -6.77 -32.56 3.04
N GLY A 309 -5.78 -31.80 3.46
CA GLY A 309 -4.41 -31.99 2.97
C GLY A 309 -3.42 -30.91 3.36
N ASN A 310 -2.22 -31.11 2.88
CA ASN A 310 -1.16 -30.12 2.96
C ASN A 310 -0.98 -29.46 1.60
N PHE A 311 -1.03 -28.15 1.58
CA PHE A 311 -0.95 -27.35 0.39
C PHE A 311 0.19 -26.32 0.53
N LYS A 312 0.72 -25.86 -0.60
CA LYS A 312 1.72 -24.80 -0.62
C LYS A 312 1.08 -23.49 -0.98
N LEU A 313 1.27 -22.48 -0.15
CA LEU A 313 1.00 -21.09 -0.50
C LEU A 313 2.24 -20.52 -1.17
N GLU A 314 2.08 -20.01 -2.36
CA GLU A 314 3.14 -19.47 -3.19
C GLU A 314 2.76 -18.10 -3.74
N SER A 315 3.76 -17.31 -4.12
CA SER A 315 3.59 -16.15 -4.98
C SER A 315 4.23 -16.44 -6.34
N ALA A 316 3.42 -16.48 -7.40
CA ALA A 316 3.92 -16.60 -8.75
C ALA A 316 4.70 -15.33 -9.15
N TYR A 317 5.68 -15.50 -10.04
CA TYR A 317 6.42 -14.37 -10.57
C TYR A 317 5.49 -13.37 -11.27
N TYR A 318 5.71 -12.11 -11.01
CA TYR A 318 5.08 -10.99 -11.67
C TYR A 318 6.14 -9.99 -12.10
N ASP A 319 6.25 -9.76 -13.40
CA ASP A 319 7.15 -8.76 -13.95
C ASP A 319 6.46 -7.39 -13.90
N ARG A 320 7.04 -6.48 -13.14
CA ARG A 320 6.57 -5.09 -13.04
C ARG A 320 7.51 -4.08 -13.71
N ASP A 321 8.34 -4.58 -14.63
CA ASP A 321 9.27 -3.78 -15.42
C ASP A 321 10.24 -2.93 -14.59
N LYS A 322 10.93 -3.55 -13.64
CA LYS A 322 11.91 -2.86 -12.78
C LYS A 322 13.01 -2.18 -13.59
N MET A 323 13.39 -0.98 -13.14
CA MET A 323 14.51 -0.22 -13.72
C MET A 323 15.83 -0.91 -13.46
N MET A 324 16.69 -1.02 -14.51
CA MET A 324 18.07 -1.48 -14.42
C MET A 324 18.25 -2.85 -13.75
N VAL A 325 17.21 -3.62 -13.64
CA VAL A 325 17.23 -4.98 -13.06
C VAL A 325 16.65 -5.95 -14.06
N LYS A 326 17.39 -7.01 -14.36
CA LYS A 326 16.88 -8.17 -15.06
C LYS A 326 16.62 -9.27 -14.06
N GLU A 327 15.37 -9.65 -13.88
CA GLU A 327 14.97 -10.72 -12.99
C GLU A 327 14.76 -12.03 -13.77
N GLU A 328 15.14 -13.14 -13.15
CA GLU A 328 14.72 -14.44 -13.64
C GLU A 328 13.36 -14.80 -13.01
N PRO A 329 12.39 -15.28 -13.79
CA PRO A 329 11.11 -15.71 -13.27
C PRO A 329 11.30 -16.76 -12.16
N ASN A 330 10.73 -16.47 -10.99
CA ASN A 330 10.83 -17.35 -9.84
C ASN A 330 9.53 -17.34 -9.02
N THR A 331 9.09 -18.52 -8.65
CA THR A 331 7.96 -18.71 -7.74
C THR A 331 8.47 -18.72 -6.30
N LEU A 332 7.92 -17.83 -5.48
CA LEU A 332 8.25 -17.75 -4.06
C LEU A 332 7.37 -18.71 -3.26
N PHE A 333 8.00 -19.62 -2.53
CA PHE A 333 7.33 -20.40 -1.52
C PHE A 333 7.14 -19.57 -0.24
N LEU A 334 5.89 -19.40 0.21
CA LEU A 334 5.54 -18.56 1.35
C LEU A 334 5.20 -19.35 2.62
N ALA A 335 4.44 -20.44 2.50
CA ALA A 335 4.00 -21.22 3.65
C ALA A 335 3.48 -22.60 3.25
N ASN A 336 3.50 -23.52 4.22
CA ASN A 336 2.73 -24.76 4.15
C ASN A 336 1.38 -24.57 4.84
N ILE A 337 0.30 -24.96 4.18
CA ILE A 337 -1.06 -24.92 4.71
C ILE A 337 -1.48 -26.35 5.05
N ASN A 338 -1.74 -26.64 6.31
CA ASN A 338 -2.46 -27.83 6.74
C ASN A 338 -3.95 -27.46 6.79
N LEU A 339 -4.68 -27.93 5.78
CA LEU A 339 -6.07 -27.56 5.55
C LEU A 339 -7.02 -28.68 5.94
N LYS A 340 -8.04 -28.33 6.72
CA LYS A 340 -9.18 -29.17 7.04
C LYS A 340 -10.36 -28.74 6.20
N LYS A 341 -10.96 -29.67 5.49
CA LYS A 341 -12.19 -29.41 4.74
C LYS A 341 -13.37 -29.46 5.69
N GLU A 342 -14.07 -28.34 5.77
CA GLU A 342 -15.31 -28.18 6.52
C GLU A 342 -16.40 -27.65 5.57
N ASN A 343 -17.65 -27.95 5.86
CA ASN A 343 -18.73 -27.40 5.09
C ASN A 343 -18.88 -25.91 5.35
N VAL A 344 -19.04 -25.15 4.27
CA VAL A 344 -19.37 -23.74 4.32
C VAL A 344 -20.47 -23.44 3.29
N GLU A 345 -21.51 -22.78 3.74
CA GLU A 345 -22.53 -22.25 2.85
C GLU A 345 -22.35 -20.74 2.74
N LEU A 346 -22.12 -20.28 1.53
CA LEU A 346 -21.99 -18.86 1.25
C LEU A 346 -23.34 -18.31 0.77
N PRO A 347 -23.80 -17.18 1.33
CA PRO A 347 -24.98 -16.51 0.82
C PRO A 347 -24.83 -16.11 -0.64
N LYS A 348 -25.94 -16.08 -1.37
CA LYS A 348 -25.97 -15.63 -2.77
C LYS A 348 -25.40 -14.21 -2.91
N ASN A 349 -25.72 -13.34 -1.95
CA ASN A 349 -25.20 -11.99 -1.87
C ASN A 349 -24.48 -11.81 -0.53
N LEU A 350 -23.26 -11.31 -0.57
CA LEU A 350 -22.45 -11.00 0.62
C LEU A 350 -22.73 -9.59 1.12
N LYS A 351 -22.93 -8.66 0.18
CA LYS A 351 -23.21 -7.25 0.46
C LYS A 351 -24.13 -6.68 -0.63
N ILE A 352 -25.01 -5.80 -0.24
CA ILE A 352 -25.85 -5.04 -1.16
C ILE A 352 -25.24 -3.64 -1.31
N PHE A 353 -24.78 -3.33 -2.51
CA PHE A 353 -24.29 -2.00 -2.83
C PHE A 353 -25.44 -1.07 -3.21
N LYS A 354 -25.42 0.14 -2.72
CA LYS A 354 -26.30 1.21 -3.19
C LYS A 354 -26.06 1.45 -4.69
N PRO A 355 -27.05 1.90 -5.45
CA PRO A 355 -26.85 2.31 -6.83
C PRO A 355 -25.71 3.31 -6.94
N SER A 356 -24.87 3.16 -7.97
CA SER A 356 -23.79 4.08 -8.25
C SER A 356 -24.36 5.44 -8.68
N GLU A 357 -23.90 6.52 -8.04
CA GLU A 357 -24.25 7.86 -8.46
C GLU A 357 -23.39 8.26 -9.69
N GLU A 358 -23.97 9.06 -10.60
CA GLU A 358 -23.20 9.59 -11.73
C GLU A 358 -22.24 10.68 -11.26
N PRO A 359 -21.01 10.71 -11.81
CA PRO A 359 -20.03 11.72 -11.43
C PRO A 359 -20.43 13.10 -11.97
N LYS A 360 -20.18 14.10 -11.16
CA LYS A 360 -20.39 15.52 -11.53
C LYS A 360 -19.11 16.23 -11.91
N GLU A 361 -17.97 15.69 -11.49
CA GLU A 361 -16.64 16.22 -11.77
C GLU A 361 -15.67 15.11 -12.17
N PHE A 362 -14.61 15.50 -12.89
CA PHE A 362 -13.55 14.60 -13.34
C PHE A 362 -12.20 15.18 -12.95
N LYS A 363 -11.27 14.32 -12.56
CA LYS A 363 -9.89 14.69 -12.29
C LYS A 363 -8.94 13.76 -13.04
N GLU A 364 -7.80 14.27 -13.40
CA GLU A 364 -6.76 13.49 -14.07
C GLU A 364 -5.52 13.43 -13.21
N ILE A 365 -5.01 12.22 -13.03
CA ILE A 365 -3.75 11.91 -12.36
C ILE A 365 -2.85 11.19 -13.35
N ILE A 366 -1.71 11.80 -13.66
CA ILE A 366 -0.69 11.20 -14.53
C ILE A 366 0.52 10.87 -13.68
N MET A 367 0.77 9.59 -13.49
CA MET A 367 2.01 9.09 -12.88
C MET A 367 3.06 8.93 -13.95
N SER A 368 4.24 9.50 -13.74
CA SER A 368 5.33 9.47 -14.70
C SER A 368 6.70 9.48 -14.03
N GLU A 369 7.72 9.22 -14.82
CA GLU A 369 9.12 9.26 -14.44
C GLU A 369 9.87 10.25 -15.33
N ASP A 370 10.81 10.98 -14.76
CA ASP A 370 11.70 11.83 -15.54
C ASP A 370 12.84 10.99 -16.12
N HIS A 371 12.68 10.56 -17.36
CA HIS A 371 13.66 9.74 -18.07
C HIS A 371 15.00 10.43 -18.27
N MET A 372 15.04 11.76 -18.24
CA MET A 372 16.32 12.50 -18.33
C MET A 372 17.20 12.23 -17.12
N GLN A 373 16.60 12.00 -15.95
CA GLN A 373 17.34 11.64 -14.74
C GLN A 373 17.92 10.22 -14.79
N MET A 374 17.33 9.33 -15.58
CA MET A 374 17.81 7.94 -15.75
C MET A 374 19.07 7.87 -16.63
N HIS A 375 19.20 8.77 -17.60
CA HIS A 375 20.36 8.79 -18.47
C HIS A 375 21.62 9.21 -17.70
N GLY A 376 22.67 8.39 -17.83
CA GLY A 376 23.96 8.68 -17.21
C GLY A 376 24.04 8.45 -15.70
N MET A 377 23.12 7.70 -15.09
CA MET A 377 23.21 7.30 -13.67
C MET A 377 24.50 6.54 -13.35
N MET A 378 24.94 5.72 -14.31
CA MET A 378 26.25 5.06 -14.22
C MET A 378 27.36 6.09 -14.30
N GLY A 379 28.12 6.23 -13.23
CA GLY A 379 29.24 7.18 -13.15
C GLY A 379 28.93 8.50 -12.44
N LYS A 380 27.69 8.73 -11.99
CA LYS A 380 27.35 9.87 -11.13
C LYS A 380 27.96 9.71 -9.73
N SER A 381 28.33 10.82 -9.12
CA SER A 381 28.64 10.88 -7.70
C SER A 381 27.41 10.57 -6.84
N GLU A 382 27.60 10.25 -5.57
CA GLU A 382 26.48 9.98 -4.65
C GLU A 382 25.54 11.18 -4.55
N SER A 383 26.06 12.40 -4.47
CA SER A 383 25.24 13.62 -4.43
C SER A 383 24.41 13.82 -5.70
N GLU A 384 24.98 13.57 -6.87
CA GLU A 384 24.26 13.64 -8.14
C GLU A 384 23.17 12.56 -8.26
N LEU A 385 23.43 11.34 -7.74
CA LEU A 385 22.43 10.29 -7.68
C LEU A 385 21.25 10.68 -6.78
N LYS A 386 21.52 11.26 -5.62
CA LYS A 386 20.47 11.71 -4.69
C LYS A 386 19.58 12.79 -5.33
N ILE A 387 20.17 13.76 -6.02
CA ILE A 387 19.41 14.80 -6.74
C ILE A 387 18.57 14.18 -7.84
N ALA A 388 19.12 13.26 -8.64
CA ALA A 388 18.40 12.58 -9.70
C ALA A 388 17.21 11.78 -9.15
N LEU A 389 17.40 11.02 -8.09
CA LEU A 389 16.34 10.26 -7.42
C LEU A 389 15.22 11.16 -6.89
N ALA A 390 15.55 12.26 -6.21
CA ALA A 390 14.58 13.17 -5.60
C ALA A 390 13.71 13.94 -6.62
N SER A 391 14.03 13.90 -7.90
CA SER A 391 13.29 14.55 -8.98
C SER A 391 12.75 13.57 -10.03
N MET A 392 12.87 12.26 -9.80
CA MET A 392 12.58 11.26 -10.81
C MET A 392 11.09 10.90 -10.91
N PHE A 393 10.39 10.76 -9.78
CA PHE A 393 9.02 10.26 -9.72
C PHE A 393 8.02 11.40 -9.59
N LEU A 394 7.08 11.46 -10.53
CA LEU A 394 6.24 12.64 -10.72
C LEU A 394 4.75 12.26 -10.75
N ILE A 395 3.92 13.14 -10.20
CA ILE A 395 2.47 13.17 -10.47
C ILE A 395 2.14 14.49 -11.15
N ASN A 396 1.45 14.42 -12.27
CA ASN A 396 1.10 15.58 -13.11
C ASN A 396 2.33 16.45 -13.43
N GLY A 397 3.46 15.80 -13.69
CA GLY A 397 4.73 16.44 -14.06
C GLY A 397 5.45 17.13 -12.92
N LYS A 398 5.06 16.90 -11.66
CA LYS A 398 5.61 17.57 -10.48
C LYS A 398 6.06 16.56 -9.42
N SER A 399 7.20 16.82 -8.80
CA SER A 399 7.57 16.20 -7.54
C SER A 399 6.80 16.85 -6.39
N TYR A 400 6.62 16.11 -5.31
CA TYR A 400 5.85 16.56 -4.14
C TYR A 400 6.41 17.83 -3.49
N ASP A 401 5.51 18.69 -3.09
CA ASP A 401 5.78 19.87 -2.28
C ASP A 401 4.75 19.92 -1.15
N LEU A 402 5.24 19.89 0.09
CA LEU A 402 4.41 19.84 1.30
C LEU A 402 3.41 21.00 1.38
N LYS A 403 3.74 22.16 0.82
CA LYS A 403 2.94 23.39 0.92
C LYS A 403 2.02 23.63 -0.27
N ARG A 404 2.24 22.92 -1.38
CA ARG A 404 1.48 23.13 -2.61
C ARG A 404 0.17 22.36 -2.59
N ILE A 405 -0.92 23.01 -2.95
CA ILE A 405 -2.20 22.37 -3.28
C ILE A 405 -2.17 21.99 -4.76
N ASP A 406 -2.25 20.70 -5.05
CA ASP A 406 -2.18 20.19 -6.42
C ASP A 406 -3.57 20.06 -7.06
N LEU A 407 -4.56 19.65 -6.29
CA LEU A 407 -5.95 19.47 -6.71
C LEU A 407 -6.92 20.00 -5.66
N SER A 408 -8.14 20.30 -6.11
CA SER A 408 -9.26 20.64 -5.21
C SER A 408 -10.49 19.81 -5.57
N SER A 409 -11.22 19.37 -4.54
CA SER A 409 -12.51 18.69 -4.65
C SER A 409 -13.55 19.39 -3.82
N LYS A 410 -14.83 19.17 -4.15
CA LYS A 410 -15.97 19.63 -3.33
C LYS A 410 -16.47 18.52 -2.44
N LEU A 411 -16.77 18.89 -1.20
CA LEU A 411 -17.32 17.98 -0.21
C LEU A 411 -18.62 17.32 -0.71
N GLY A 412 -18.72 16.01 -0.62
CA GLY A 412 -19.91 15.24 -0.97
C GLY A 412 -20.22 15.12 -2.47
N VAL A 413 -19.37 15.67 -3.33
CA VAL A 413 -19.53 15.56 -4.79
C VAL A 413 -18.90 14.26 -5.29
N VAL A 414 -19.67 13.51 -6.09
CA VAL A 414 -19.15 12.30 -6.74
C VAL A 414 -18.26 12.69 -7.91
N GLU A 415 -17.07 12.15 -7.92
CA GLU A 415 -16.03 12.42 -8.92
C GLU A 415 -15.53 11.12 -9.55
N ASP A 416 -15.19 11.19 -10.83
CA ASP A 416 -14.37 10.17 -11.48
C ASP A 416 -12.95 10.69 -11.65
N TRP A 417 -12.03 9.93 -11.06
CA TRP A 417 -10.59 10.17 -11.21
C TRP A 417 -10.05 9.26 -12.29
N ILE A 418 -9.44 9.85 -13.28
CA ILE A 418 -8.78 9.14 -14.39
C ILE A 418 -7.30 9.07 -14.03
N VAL A 419 -6.86 7.89 -13.60
CA VAL A 419 -5.47 7.65 -13.19
C VAL A 419 -4.73 6.95 -14.31
N ILE A 420 -3.69 7.58 -14.81
CA ILE A 420 -2.93 7.15 -15.98
C ILE A 420 -1.48 6.92 -15.56
N ASN A 421 -0.94 5.78 -15.91
CA ASN A 421 0.48 5.49 -15.73
C ASN A 421 1.23 5.64 -17.06
N LYS A 422 2.00 6.72 -17.18
CA LYS A 422 2.88 6.98 -18.33
C LYS A 422 4.34 6.60 -18.08
N SER A 423 4.61 5.92 -16.99
CA SER A 423 5.93 5.36 -16.70
C SER A 423 6.10 3.98 -17.32
N HIS A 424 7.30 3.41 -17.20
CA HIS A 424 7.58 2.09 -17.72
C HIS A 424 7.36 0.96 -16.71
N MET A 425 7.10 1.27 -15.43
CA MET A 425 6.85 0.27 -14.40
C MET A 425 5.48 0.44 -13.75
N ASP A 426 5.02 -0.60 -13.09
CA ASP A 426 3.78 -0.57 -12.30
C ASP A 426 3.90 0.39 -11.13
N HIS A 427 2.80 1.10 -10.83
CA HIS A 427 2.67 1.94 -9.64
C HIS A 427 1.32 1.69 -8.97
N PRO A 428 1.29 1.32 -7.68
CA PRO A 428 0.05 1.28 -6.91
C PRO A 428 -0.38 2.71 -6.59
N PHE A 429 -1.59 3.07 -6.97
CA PHE A 429 -2.20 4.35 -6.62
C PHE A 429 -3.01 4.24 -5.34
N HIS A 430 -2.77 5.15 -4.40
CA HIS A 430 -3.49 5.26 -3.13
C HIS A 430 -3.98 6.67 -2.90
N ILE A 431 -5.19 6.81 -2.32
CA ILE A 431 -5.75 8.07 -1.85
C ILE A 431 -6.15 7.97 -0.39
N HIS A 432 -5.85 9.00 0.39
CA HIS A 432 -6.18 9.09 1.80
C HIS A 432 -7.65 9.43 2.05
N GLY A 433 -8.20 8.91 3.13
CA GLY A 433 -9.45 9.34 3.74
C GLY A 433 -10.71 9.13 2.92
N THR A 434 -10.65 8.41 1.82
CA THR A 434 -11.79 7.95 1.04
C THR A 434 -11.53 6.59 0.41
N GLN A 435 -12.58 5.98 -0.08
CA GLN A 435 -12.51 4.73 -0.84
C GLN A 435 -13.14 4.98 -2.22
N PHE A 436 -12.70 4.21 -3.19
CA PHE A 436 -13.19 4.29 -4.56
C PHE A 436 -13.66 2.94 -5.09
N GLU A 437 -14.51 3.00 -6.10
CA GLU A 437 -14.83 1.87 -6.97
C GLU A 437 -14.09 2.01 -8.30
N LEU A 438 -13.50 0.90 -8.78
CA LEU A 438 -13.03 0.81 -10.15
C LEU A 438 -14.25 0.72 -11.07
N ILE A 439 -14.39 1.65 -11.98
CA ILE A 439 -15.46 1.67 -12.99
C ILE A 439 -15.01 0.94 -14.25
N SER A 440 -13.83 1.29 -14.74
CA SER A 440 -13.25 0.68 -15.94
C SER A 440 -11.73 0.85 -15.97
N SER A 441 -11.09 0.01 -16.76
CA SER A 441 -9.69 0.13 -17.14
C SER A 441 -9.57 0.22 -18.66
N LYS A 442 -8.53 0.88 -19.13
CA LYS A 442 -8.18 0.97 -20.54
C LYS A 442 -6.69 0.65 -20.71
N LEU A 443 -6.39 -0.36 -21.48
CA LEU A 443 -5.04 -0.76 -21.80
C LEU A 443 -4.96 -1.10 -23.29
N ASN A 444 -3.95 -0.57 -24.00
CA ASN A 444 -3.76 -0.79 -25.44
C ASN A 444 -5.03 -0.52 -26.27
N GLY A 445 -5.75 0.55 -25.92
CA GLY A 445 -7.00 0.95 -26.57
C GLY A 445 -8.24 0.14 -26.21
N LYS A 446 -8.09 -0.98 -25.48
CA LYS A 446 -9.20 -1.80 -25.00
C LYS A 446 -9.72 -1.28 -23.67
N VAL A 447 -11.02 -0.97 -23.62
CA VAL A 447 -11.73 -0.62 -22.40
C VAL A 447 -12.43 -1.86 -21.82
N GLN A 448 -12.21 -2.12 -20.54
CA GLN A 448 -12.85 -3.19 -19.79
C GLN A 448 -13.57 -2.60 -18.58
N LYS A 449 -14.82 -2.97 -18.39
CA LYS A 449 -15.54 -2.65 -17.15
C LYS A 449 -14.97 -3.47 -16.00
N ALA A 450 -15.09 -2.96 -14.78
CA ALA A 450 -14.76 -3.72 -13.60
C ALA A 450 -15.54 -5.03 -13.55
N GLU A 451 -14.86 -6.11 -13.18
CA GLU A 451 -15.45 -7.47 -13.11
C GLU A 451 -16.57 -7.53 -12.05
N PHE A 452 -16.38 -6.78 -10.97
CA PHE A 452 -17.33 -6.70 -9.84
C PHE A 452 -17.18 -5.36 -9.12
N ARG A 453 -18.18 -5.01 -8.35
CA ARG A 453 -18.14 -3.83 -7.48
C ARG A 453 -17.35 -4.14 -6.22
N ALA A 454 -16.41 -3.25 -5.88
CA ALA A 454 -15.59 -3.35 -4.69
C ALA A 454 -15.15 -1.98 -4.22
N LEU A 455 -15.05 -1.78 -2.91
CA LEU A 455 -14.43 -0.61 -2.32
C LEU A 455 -12.95 -0.87 -2.12
N ARG A 456 -12.14 0.03 -2.65
CA ARG A 456 -10.68 -0.02 -2.56
C ARG A 456 -10.14 1.34 -2.14
N ASP A 457 -8.97 1.35 -1.59
CA ASP A 457 -8.19 2.59 -1.33
C ASP A 457 -6.84 2.58 -2.08
N THR A 458 -6.47 1.43 -2.59
CA THR A 458 -5.21 1.21 -3.32
C THR A 458 -5.46 0.32 -4.53
N ILE A 459 -4.90 0.69 -5.67
CA ILE A 459 -5.04 -0.10 -6.90
C ILE A 459 -3.78 0.03 -7.76
N ASN A 460 -3.32 -1.10 -8.31
CA ASN A 460 -2.19 -1.10 -9.22
C ASN A 460 -2.56 -0.50 -10.58
N VAL A 461 -1.67 0.33 -11.12
CA VAL A 461 -1.79 0.89 -12.47
C VAL A 461 -0.58 0.43 -13.29
N ARG A 462 -0.83 -0.39 -14.30
CA ARG A 462 0.21 -0.93 -15.18
C ARG A 462 0.75 0.15 -16.12
N PRO A 463 1.93 -0.01 -16.71
CA PRO A 463 2.43 0.88 -17.75
C PRO A 463 1.40 1.06 -18.89
N ASN A 464 1.16 2.32 -19.28
CA ASN A 464 0.18 2.72 -20.29
C ASN A 464 -1.30 2.37 -19.99
N GLU A 465 -1.60 2.01 -18.74
CA GLU A 465 -2.97 1.78 -18.30
C GLU A 465 -3.62 3.08 -17.81
N GLU A 466 -4.91 3.18 -18.07
CA GLU A 466 -5.80 4.21 -17.59
C GLU A 466 -6.91 3.57 -16.77
N LEU A 467 -7.05 3.99 -15.51
CA LEU A 467 -8.11 3.54 -14.61
C LEU A 467 -9.11 4.66 -14.36
N ARG A 468 -10.40 4.33 -14.39
CA ARG A 468 -11.47 5.23 -14.00
C ARG A 468 -11.98 4.83 -12.62
N LEU A 469 -11.71 5.68 -11.63
CA LEU A 469 -12.00 5.45 -10.24
C LEU A 469 -13.09 6.43 -9.78
N ARG A 470 -14.18 5.91 -9.22
CA ARG A 470 -15.30 6.73 -8.71
C ARG A 470 -15.24 6.85 -7.21
N MET A 471 -15.30 8.08 -6.72
CA MET A 471 -15.18 8.38 -5.29
C MET A 471 -15.92 9.65 -4.91
N LYS A 472 -16.05 9.86 -3.60
CA LYS A 472 -16.63 11.04 -2.99
C LYS A 472 -15.85 11.35 -1.70
N GLN A 473 -15.55 12.62 -1.48
CA GLN A 473 -14.88 13.08 -0.27
C GLN A 473 -15.91 13.41 0.82
N ASP A 474 -15.78 12.78 1.99
CA ASP A 474 -16.73 12.93 3.10
C ASP A 474 -16.26 13.90 4.19
N PHE A 475 -15.02 14.39 4.12
CA PHE A 475 -14.44 15.32 5.07
C PHE A 475 -13.74 16.47 4.38
N LYS A 476 -13.95 17.68 4.89
CA LYS A 476 -13.28 18.89 4.45
C LYS A 476 -11.84 18.94 4.97
N GLY A 477 -10.94 19.46 4.17
CA GLY A 477 -9.55 19.71 4.55
C GLY A 477 -8.54 19.11 3.58
N LEU A 478 -7.30 19.01 4.03
CA LEU A 478 -6.17 18.58 3.21
C LEU A 478 -6.03 17.07 3.21
N ARG A 479 -5.96 16.48 2.02
CA ARG A 479 -5.75 15.06 1.77
C ARG A 479 -4.52 14.82 0.93
N MET A 480 -4.10 13.57 0.87
CA MET A 480 -2.98 13.13 0.03
C MET A 480 -3.41 12.01 -0.90
N TYR A 481 -2.73 11.93 -2.02
CA TYR A 481 -2.74 10.79 -2.92
C TYR A 481 -1.31 10.55 -3.39
N HIS A 482 -0.94 9.30 -3.61
CA HIS A 482 0.44 8.96 -3.94
C HIS A 482 0.58 7.54 -4.50
N CYS A 483 1.75 7.27 -5.07
CA CYS A 483 2.20 5.91 -5.32
C CYS A 483 2.52 5.21 -4.00
N HIS A 484 2.12 3.94 -3.84
CA HIS A 484 2.39 3.18 -2.63
C HIS A 484 3.58 2.22 -2.73
N ILE A 485 4.47 2.43 -3.68
CA ILE A 485 5.86 2.01 -3.54
C ILE A 485 6.50 3.07 -2.64
N LEU A 486 6.86 2.70 -1.42
CA LEU A 486 7.17 3.66 -0.36
C LEU A 486 8.40 4.50 -0.66
N GLU A 487 9.38 3.95 -1.36
CA GLU A 487 10.54 4.70 -1.83
C GLU A 487 10.15 5.77 -2.87
N HIS A 488 9.19 5.48 -3.76
CA HIS A 488 8.67 6.45 -4.73
C HIS A 488 7.88 7.56 -4.05
N GLU A 489 7.11 7.21 -3.02
CA GLU A 489 6.41 8.16 -2.17
C GLU A 489 7.40 9.13 -1.51
N ASP A 490 8.44 8.62 -0.83
CA ASP A 490 9.47 9.45 -0.20
C ASP A 490 10.24 10.30 -1.22
N LEU A 491 10.43 9.80 -2.44
CA LEU A 491 11.07 10.53 -3.55
C LEU A 491 10.15 11.54 -4.25
N GLY A 492 8.90 11.68 -3.82
CA GLY A 492 8.01 12.75 -4.24
C GLY A 492 6.87 12.37 -5.20
N MET A 493 6.58 11.09 -5.40
CA MET A 493 5.43 10.65 -6.20
C MET A 493 4.11 10.80 -5.42
N MET A 494 3.80 12.02 -5.04
CA MET A 494 2.67 12.41 -4.21
C MET A 494 2.07 13.74 -4.66
N GLY A 495 0.83 14.00 -4.22
CA GLY A 495 0.16 15.29 -4.35
C GLY A 495 -0.78 15.57 -3.19
N ASN A 496 -1.11 16.84 -3.01
CA ASN A 496 -2.05 17.33 -2.02
C ASN A 496 -3.39 17.66 -2.68
N LEU A 497 -4.46 17.14 -2.07
CA LEU A 497 -5.85 17.44 -2.42
C LEU A 497 -6.48 18.29 -1.32
N GLU A 498 -7.03 19.43 -1.67
CA GLU A 498 -7.85 20.22 -0.76
C GLU A 498 -9.33 19.96 -1.01
N VAL A 499 -10.06 19.51 -0.01
CA VAL A 499 -11.52 19.34 -0.07
C VAL A 499 -12.19 20.57 0.53
N LYS A 500 -12.98 21.26 -0.30
CA LYS A 500 -13.72 22.50 0.04
C LYS A 500 -15.22 22.23 0.15
N GLU A 501 -15.94 23.19 0.72
CA GLU A 501 -17.42 23.17 0.72
C GLU A 501 -18.01 23.28 -0.68
#